data_9933079297e4fb7a821caa1a29353ef8
#
_entry.id   9933079297e4fb7a821caa1a29353ef8
#
_cell.length_a   1.000
_cell.length_b   1.000
_cell.length_c   1.000
_cell.angle_alpha   90.00
_cell.angle_beta   90.00
_cell.angle_gamma   90.00
#
_symmetry.space_group_name_H-M   'P 1'
#
loop_
_entity.id
_entity.type
_entity.pdbx_description
1 polymer ?
#
loop_
_entity_poly.entity_id
_entity_poly.type
_entity_poly.pdbx_seq_one_letter_code
_entity_poly.pdbx_strand_id
1 'polypeptide(L)'
;MAKDIKFDIEARDGLKRGVDALANSVKVTLGPKGRNVILSKSFGGPQVTKDGVTVAKEIELENELENMGAQMVKEVASKTNDLAGDGTTTATVLAQAIVKEGLKNVASGANPMDLKRGIDKAVSCITDELNKQSKQVGNSSEKIKQVASISANNDLTVGELISTAFEKVGKEGVITVEEAKGTDTYVDVVEGMQFDRGYLSPYFVTNADKMITELENPYILLFDKKISNLQEILPILEPVSQSGRSLLIIAEDVEGQALATLVVNKLRGGLKIASVKAPGFGDRRKAMLEDIAILTGGTVVSEERGFSLENADLTMLGTAETVTIDKDNTTIVNGAGKASEIKARVSQIKAQIETTTSDYDKEKLQERLAKLAGGVAVLYVGAASEVEMKEKKDRVDDALHATRAAVEEGIVAGGGVALIRTKEKLAKLKSENADETTGIQIVEKAIEAPIRTIVENAGGEGSIVIAKVLDSKDNVGYDAKKEVYVDMLKAGIIDPKKVTRIALENAASVAGMILTTECAVIDIKEDNPAPMPPMGGGGMPGMM
;
A
#
# COMPACT_ATOMS: atom_id res chain seq x y z
N MET A 1 -12.69 0.08 32.49
CA MET A 1 -13.72 -0.69 31.77
C MET A 1 -13.67 -2.14 32.22
N ALA A 2 -14.83 -2.75 32.47
CA ALA A 2 -14.89 -4.18 32.76
C ALA A 2 -14.56 -4.99 31.50
N LYS A 3 -14.01 -6.20 31.69
CA LYS A 3 -13.66 -7.10 30.60
C LYS A 3 -14.58 -8.31 30.61
N ASP A 4 -15.03 -8.74 29.44
CA ASP A 4 -15.65 -10.04 29.22
C ASP A 4 -14.59 -11.01 28.70
N ILE A 5 -14.52 -12.21 29.27
CA ILE A 5 -13.47 -13.17 28.93
C ILE A 5 -14.15 -14.42 28.37
N LYS A 6 -13.83 -14.72 27.10
CA LYS A 6 -14.33 -15.90 26.40
C LYS A 6 -13.21 -16.91 26.23
N PHE A 7 -13.53 -18.18 26.42
CA PHE A 7 -12.56 -19.26 26.33
C PHE A 7 -12.96 -20.29 25.27
N ASP A 8 -11.99 -21.07 24.84
CA ASP A 8 -12.13 -22.30 24.07
C ASP A 8 -13.04 -22.13 22.82
N ILE A 9 -14.10 -22.93 22.71
CA ILE A 9 -14.98 -22.95 21.53
C ILE A 9 -15.70 -21.61 21.35
N GLU A 10 -16.16 -20.98 22.43
CA GLU A 10 -16.90 -19.72 22.35
C GLU A 10 -16.02 -18.61 21.76
N ALA A 11 -14.75 -18.51 22.21
CA ALA A 11 -13.79 -17.55 21.67
C ALA A 11 -13.49 -17.81 20.18
N ARG A 12 -13.20 -19.07 19.84
CA ARG A 12 -12.84 -19.45 18.46
C ARG A 12 -13.99 -19.29 17.47
N ASP A 13 -15.22 -19.66 17.86
CA ASP A 13 -16.40 -19.51 16.99
C ASP A 13 -16.75 -18.04 16.76
N GLY A 14 -16.61 -17.18 17.79
CA GLY A 14 -16.81 -15.74 17.63
C GLY A 14 -15.80 -15.13 16.68
N LEU A 15 -14.50 -15.40 16.88
CA LEU A 15 -13.44 -14.95 15.98
C LEU A 15 -13.69 -15.44 14.54
N LYS A 16 -14.07 -16.72 14.36
CA LYS A 16 -14.37 -17.29 13.04
C LYS A 16 -15.53 -16.58 12.35
N ARG A 17 -16.62 -16.25 13.07
CA ARG A 17 -17.73 -15.49 12.45
C ARG A 17 -17.28 -14.13 11.96
N GLY A 18 -16.41 -13.44 12.70
CA GLY A 18 -15.81 -12.19 12.26
C GLY A 18 -14.94 -12.35 11.00
N VAL A 19 -14.07 -13.36 10.98
CA VAL A 19 -13.28 -13.72 9.79
C VAL A 19 -14.19 -13.97 8.58
N ASP A 20 -15.26 -14.78 8.77
CA ASP A 20 -16.18 -15.13 7.70
C ASP A 20 -16.96 -13.89 7.20
N ALA A 21 -17.40 -13.00 8.09
CA ALA A 21 -18.11 -11.79 7.73
C ALA A 21 -17.27 -10.88 6.83
N LEU A 22 -16.03 -10.58 7.23
CA LEU A 22 -15.14 -9.75 6.43
C LEU A 22 -14.75 -10.44 5.11
N ALA A 23 -14.28 -11.67 5.16
CA ALA A 23 -13.81 -12.37 3.97
C ALA A 23 -14.93 -12.59 2.94
N ASN A 24 -16.16 -12.86 3.38
CA ASN A 24 -17.30 -13.00 2.46
C ASN A 24 -17.66 -11.68 1.76
N SER A 25 -17.46 -10.53 2.42
CA SER A 25 -17.69 -9.21 1.83
C SER A 25 -16.63 -8.84 0.80
N VAL A 26 -15.37 -9.26 1.05
CA VAL A 26 -14.24 -8.94 0.18
C VAL A 26 -14.14 -9.89 -1.03
N LYS A 27 -14.34 -11.22 -0.84
CA LYS A 27 -14.11 -12.23 -1.88
C LYS A 27 -14.96 -12.07 -3.15
N VAL A 28 -16.09 -11.36 -3.07
CA VAL A 28 -16.97 -11.12 -4.24
C VAL A 28 -16.31 -10.25 -5.31
N THR A 29 -15.24 -9.54 -4.96
CA THR A 29 -14.48 -8.69 -5.88
C THR A 29 -13.43 -9.47 -6.68
N LEU A 30 -13.10 -10.72 -6.30
CA LEU A 30 -11.97 -11.46 -6.85
C LEU A 30 -12.22 -11.95 -8.28
N GLY A 31 -11.22 -11.74 -9.14
CA GLY A 31 -11.17 -12.28 -10.49
C GLY A 31 -11.85 -11.42 -11.55
N PRO A 32 -11.79 -11.84 -12.83
CA PRO A 32 -12.23 -11.03 -13.97
C PRO A 32 -13.76 -10.78 -14.01
N LYS A 33 -14.54 -11.60 -13.32
CA LYS A 33 -16.00 -11.43 -13.15
C LYS A 33 -16.35 -11.02 -11.70
N GLY A 34 -15.38 -10.54 -10.93
CA GLY A 34 -15.61 -9.93 -9.62
C GLY A 34 -16.55 -8.74 -9.68
N ARG A 35 -17.34 -8.53 -8.61
CA ARG A 35 -18.40 -7.53 -8.54
C ARG A 35 -18.00 -6.38 -7.65
N ASN A 36 -18.62 -5.23 -7.84
CA ASN A 36 -18.47 -4.07 -6.98
C ASN A 36 -19.12 -4.31 -5.61
N VAL A 37 -18.54 -3.67 -4.61
CA VAL A 37 -19.11 -3.51 -3.27
C VAL A 37 -19.48 -2.03 -3.11
N ILE A 38 -20.63 -1.76 -2.50
CA ILE A 38 -21.08 -0.41 -2.20
C ILE A 38 -20.88 -0.18 -0.70
N LEU A 39 -20.14 0.87 -0.37
CA LEU A 39 -19.80 1.26 0.99
C LEU A 39 -20.60 2.52 1.37
N SER A 40 -21.25 2.50 2.53
CA SER A 40 -21.87 3.68 3.11
C SER A 40 -20.79 4.59 3.68
N LYS A 41 -20.88 5.89 3.44
CA LYS A 41 -19.97 6.88 4.03
C LYS A 41 -20.75 7.80 4.97
N SER A 42 -20.12 8.20 6.07
CA SER A 42 -20.72 9.14 7.04
C SER A 42 -20.96 10.52 6.44
N PHE A 43 -20.18 10.92 5.44
CA PHE A 43 -20.32 12.17 4.70
C PHE A 43 -20.16 11.91 3.20
N GLY A 44 -20.99 12.57 2.37
CA GLY A 44 -20.98 12.40 0.93
C GLY A 44 -21.90 11.27 0.45
N GLY A 45 -21.69 10.85 -0.80
CA GLY A 45 -22.42 9.73 -1.42
C GLY A 45 -21.77 8.38 -1.09
N PRO A 46 -22.49 7.26 -1.37
CA PRO A 46 -21.92 5.94 -1.22
C PRO A 46 -20.71 5.74 -2.15
N GLN A 47 -19.69 5.07 -1.65
CA GLN A 47 -18.51 4.70 -2.43
C GLN A 47 -18.73 3.33 -3.10
N VAL A 48 -18.41 3.24 -4.39
CA VAL A 48 -18.42 1.98 -5.13
C VAL A 48 -16.99 1.57 -5.40
N THR A 49 -16.60 0.35 -5.03
CA THR A 49 -15.23 -0.13 -5.20
C THR A 49 -15.16 -1.63 -5.48
N LYS A 50 -14.06 -2.07 -6.10
CA LYS A 50 -13.64 -3.48 -6.20
C LYS A 50 -12.38 -3.76 -5.40
N ASP A 51 -11.74 -2.72 -4.86
CA ASP A 51 -10.52 -2.89 -4.09
C ASP A 51 -10.81 -3.59 -2.75
N GLY A 52 -10.11 -4.72 -2.54
CA GLY A 52 -10.30 -5.56 -1.37
C GLY A 52 -9.89 -4.91 -0.06
N VAL A 53 -8.82 -4.10 -0.05
CA VAL A 53 -8.37 -3.42 1.17
C VAL A 53 -9.32 -2.30 1.57
N THR A 54 -9.86 -1.55 0.62
CA THR A 54 -10.86 -0.51 0.87
C THR A 54 -12.13 -1.13 1.48
N VAL A 55 -12.61 -2.25 0.93
CA VAL A 55 -13.75 -2.97 1.51
C VAL A 55 -13.42 -3.46 2.92
N ALA A 56 -12.26 -4.09 3.12
CA ALA A 56 -11.86 -4.62 4.42
C ALA A 56 -11.77 -3.53 5.50
N LYS A 57 -11.25 -2.35 5.16
CA LYS A 57 -11.10 -1.22 6.09
C LYS A 57 -12.42 -0.68 6.63
N GLU A 58 -13.49 -0.73 5.84
CA GLU A 58 -14.81 -0.24 6.22
C GLU A 58 -15.63 -1.22 7.07
N ILE A 59 -15.18 -2.48 7.20
CA ILE A 59 -15.93 -3.47 7.96
C ILE A 59 -15.63 -3.32 9.44
N GLU A 60 -16.70 -3.02 10.19
CA GLU A 60 -16.76 -2.99 11.64
C GLU A 60 -18.03 -3.70 12.10
N LEU A 61 -17.90 -4.63 13.04
CA LEU A 61 -19.00 -5.46 13.49
C LEU A 61 -19.46 -5.02 14.89
N GLU A 62 -20.75 -5.07 15.13
CA GLU A 62 -21.35 -4.67 16.41
C GLU A 62 -20.91 -5.57 17.57
N ASN A 63 -20.78 -6.86 17.31
CA ASN A 63 -20.29 -7.82 18.32
C ASN A 63 -18.77 -7.72 18.42
N GLU A 64 -18.25 -7.34 19.59
CA GLU A 64 -16.83 -7.08 19.83
C GLU A 64 -15.95 -8.31 19.55
N LEU A 65 -16.39 -9.52 19.93
CA LEU A 65 -15.64 -10.75 19.69
C LEU A 65 -15.54 -11.06 18.18
N GLU A 66 -16.64 -10.90 17.46
CA GLU A 66 -16.66 -11.07 16.01
C GLU A 66 -15.82 -9.97 15.34
N ASN A 67 -15.91 -8.74 15.85
CA ASN A 67 -15.11 -7.63 15.36
C ASN A 67 -13.62 -7.87 15.52
N MET A 68 -13.16 -8.46 16.63
CA MET A 68 -11.75 -8.87 16.78
C MET A 68 -11.31 -9.82 15.66
N GLY A 69 -12.13 -10.82 15.31
CA GLY A 69 -11.86 -11.72 14.19
C GLY A 69 -11.79 -11.00 12.85
N ALA A 70 -12.72 -10.07 12.60
CA ALA A 70 -12.70 -9.22 11.42
C ALA A 70 -11.44 -8.34 11.37
N GLN A 71 -11.06 -7.69 12.49
CA GLN A 71 -9.86 -6.84 12.56
C GLN A 71 -8.57 -7.61 12.27
N MET A 72 -8.45 -8.87 12.72
CA MET A 72 -7.29 -9.70 12.39
C MET A 72 -7.14 -9.95 10.88
N VAL A 73 -8.24 -10.20 10.17
CA VAL A 73 -8.21 -10.37 8.70
C VAL A 73 -8.06 -9.03 7.97
N LYS A 74 -8.59 -7.95 8.53
CA LYS A 74 -8.34 -6.58 8.05
C LYS A 74 -6.84 -6.26 8.06
N GLU A 75 -6.12 -6.71 9.10
CA GLU A 75 -4.66 -6.56 9.16
C GLU A 75 -3.96 -7.36 8.06
N VAL A 76 -4.44 -8.57 7.71
CA VAL A 76 -3.92 -9.34 6.57
C VAL A 76 -4.02 -8.54 5.28
N ALA A 77 -5.19 -7.96 4.98
CA ALA A 77 -5.40 -7.15 3.79
C ALA A 77 -4.49 -5.91 3.79
N SER A 78 -4.43 -5.19 4.91
CA SER A 78 -3.61 -3.96 5.04
C SER A 78 -2.12 -4.24 4.88
N LYS A 79 -1.57 -5.24 5.58
CA LYS A 79 -0.15 -5.63 5.44
C LYS A 79 0.19 -6.10 4.02
N THR A 80 -0.72 -6.81 3.37
CA THR A 80 -0.50 -7.25 1.99
C THR A 80 -0.46 -6.06 1.04
N ASN A 81 -1.35 -5.09 1.23
CA ASN A 81 -1.32 -3.82 0.50
C ASN A 81 0.00 -3.07 0.73
N ASP A 82 0.43 -2.92 1.97
CA ASP A 82 1.66 -2.18 2.32
C ASP A 82 2.93 -2.78 1.70
N LEU A 83 3.00 -4.11 1.58
CA LEU A 83 4.20 -4.82 1.12
C LEU A 83 4.20 -5.10 -0.38
N ALA A 84 3.03 -5.30 -0.98
CA ALA A 84 2.90 -5.72 -2.38
C ALA A 84 2.01 -4.80 -3.22
N GLY A 85 1.20 -3.95 -2.59
CA GLY A 85 0.29 -3.00 -3.23
C GLY A 85 -0.89 -3.64 -3.97
N ASP A 86 -0.98 -4.98 -3.95
CA ASP A 86 -2.05 -5.78 -4.58
C ASP A 86 -2.19 -7.13 -3.85
N GLY A 87 -3.17 -7.94 -4.25
CA GLY A 87 -3.39 -9.29 -3.69
C GLY A 87 -4.14 -9.32 -2.37
N THR A 88 -4.70 -8.23 -1.92
CA THR A 88 -5.43 -8.08 -0.65
C THR A 88 -6.61 -9.03 -0.54
N THR A 89 -7.40 -9.16 -1.61
CA THR A 89 -8.52 -10.11 -1.70
C THR A 89 -8.03 -11.56 -1.66
N THR A 90 -6.96 -11.89 -2.37
CA THR A 90 -6.35 -13.24 -2.36
C THR A 90 -5.88 -13.61 -0.96
N ALA A 91 -5.21 -12.69 -0.25
CA ALA A 91 -4.74 -12.89 1.11
C ALA A 91 -5.90 -13.13 2.08
N THR A 92 -6.97 -12.35 1.96
CA THR A 92 -8.20 -12.48 2.76
C THR A 92 -8.86 -13.85 2.55
N VAL A 93 -8.97 -14.31 1.30
CA VAL A 93 -9.54 -15.62 0.93
C VAL A 93 -8.69 -16.77 1.47
N LEU A 94 -7.35 -16.66 1.37
CA LEU A 94 -6.43 -17.65 1.93
C LEU A 94 -6.52 -17.70 3.46
N ALA A 95 -6.57 -16.55 4.14
CA ALA A 95 -6.71 -16.49 5.60
C ALA A 95 -8.01 -17.18 6.06
N GLN A 96 -9.15 -16.87 5.42
CA GLN A 96 -10.42 -17.52 5.70
C GLN A 96 -10.32 -19.04 5.52
N ALA A 97 -9.71 -19.50 4.43
CA ALA A 97 -9.60 -20.92 4.13
C ALA A 97 -8.74 -21.66 5.16
N ILE A 98 -7.59 -21.09 5.56
CA ILE A 98 -6.71 -21.67 6.58
C ILE A 98 -7.41 -21.71 7.93
N VAL A 99 -8.06 -20.62 8.37
CA VAL A 99 -8.81 -20.55 9.63
C VAL A 99 -9.94 -21.59 9.63
N LYS A 100 -10.73 -21.65 8.55
CA LYS A 100 -11.88 -22.57 8.44
C LYS A 100 -11.45 -24.03 8.53
N GLU A 101 -10.41 -24.44 7.81
CA GLU A 101 -9.92 -25.82 7.84
C GLU A 101 -9.16 -26.10 9.15
N GLY A 102 -8.38 -25.15 9.64
CA GLY A 102 -7.63 -25.30 10.88
C GLY A 102 -8.52 -25.47 12.12
N LEU A 103 -9.54 -24.62 12.27
CA LEU A 103 -10.46 -24.72 13.42
C LEU A 103 -11.24 -26.03 13.48
N LYS A 104 -11.55 -26.67 12.33
CA LYS A 104 -12.16 -28.02 12.33
C LYS A 104 -11.24 -29.05 12.98
N ASN A 105 -9.94 -28.96 12.72
CA ASN A 105 -8.96 -29.89 13.27
C ASN A 105 -8.68 -29.61 14.76
N VAL A 106 -8.62 -28.33 15.15
CA VAL A 106 -8.50 -27.92 16.57
C VAL A 106 -9.71 -28.44 17.37
N ALA A 107 -10.94 -28.29 16.85
CA ALA A 107 -12.16 -28.80 17.47
C ALA A 107 -12.17 -30.33 17.54
N SER A 108 -11.44 -31.02 16.67
CA SER A 108 -11.27 -32.48 16.70
C SER A 108 -10.14 -32.94 17.61
N GLY A 109 -9.48 -32.04 18.36
CA GLY A 109 -8.46 -32.34 19.35
C GLY A 109 -7.00 -32.30 18.85
N ALA A 110 -6.73 -31.82 17.64
CA ALA A 110 -5.37 -31.64 17.18
C ALA A 110 -4.66 -30.50 17.95
N ASN A 111 -3.36 -30.65 18.20
CA ASN A 111 -2.57 -29.66 18.91
C ASN A 111 -2.37 -28.39 18.03
N PRO A 112 -2.89 -27.21 18.45
CA PRO A 112 -2.83 -26.01 17.65
C PRO A 112 -1.40 -25.54 17.34
N MET A 113 -0.43 -25.80 18.25
CA MET A 113 0.96 -25.41 18.08
C MET A 113 1.65 -26.27 17.01
N ASP A 114 1.34 -27.55 16.95
CA ASP A 114 1.86 -28.46 15.93
C ASP A 114 1.20 -28.22 14.57
N LEU A 115 -0.12 -27.92 14.55
CA LEU A 115 -0.79 -27.45 13.35
C LEU A 115 -0.10 -26.21 12.77
N LYS A 116 0.21 -25.22 13.64
CA LYS A 116 0.92 -24.02 13.22
C LYS A 116 2.30 -24.33 12.64
N ARG A 117 3.08 -25.22 13.26
CA ARG A 117 4.39 -25.65 12.71
C ARG A 117 4.24 -26.27 11.31
N GLY A 118 3.21 -27.09 11.11
CA GLY A 118 2.89 -27.67 9.81
C GLY A 118 2.51 -26.63 8.77
N ILE A 119 1.72 -25.62 9.16
CA ILE A 119 1.35 -24.49 8.31
C ILE A 119 2.63 -23.72 7.92
N ASP A 120 3.49 -23.36 8.87
CA ASP A 120 4.72 -22.60 8.63
C ASP A 120 5.66 -23.36 7.66
N LYS A 121 5.81 -24.70 7.84
CA LYS A 121 6.60 -25.55 6.92
C LYS A 121 6.01 -25.58 5.50
N ALA A 122 4.69 -25.68 5.39
CA ALA A 122 4.00 -25.68 4.10
C ALA A 122 4.19 -24.35 3.35
N VAL A 123 4.05 -23.22 4.05
CA VAL A 123 4.25 -21.87 3.49
C VAL A 123 5.68 -21.70 2.98
N SER A 124 6.68 -22.11 3.76
CA SER A 124 8.09 -22.07 3.33
C SER A 124 8.31 -22.90 2.05
N CYS A 125 7.77 -24.13 2.01
CA CYS A 125 7.86 -25.00 0.83
C CYS A 125 7.20 -24.38 -0.41
N ILE A 126 6.03 -23.75 -0.26
CA ILE A 126 5.33 -23.07 -1.34
C ILE A 126 6.15 -21.87 -1.84
N THR A 127 6.69 -21.07 -0.92
CA THR A 127 7.54 -19.91 -1.27
C THR A 127 8.76 -20.34 -2.08
N ASP A 128 9.43 -21.41 -1.69
CA ASP A 128 10.56 -21.99 -2.44
C ASP A 128 10.14 -22.46 -3.83
N GLU A 129 8.97 -23.07 -3.95
CA GLU A 129 8.48 -23.56 -5.23
C GLU A 129 8.02 -22.42 -6.15
N LEU A 130 7.40 -21.35 -5.59
CA LEU A 130 7.08 -20.14 -6.35
C LEU A 130 8.36 -19.44 -6.87
N ASN A 131 9.45 -19.47 -6.10
CA ASN A 131 10.75 -18.97 -6.57
C ASN A 131 11.25 -19.72 -7.80
N LYS A 132 11.07 -21.05 -7.86
CA LYS A 132 11.46 -21.88 -9.02
C LYS A 132 10.54 -21.69 -10.23
N GLN A 133 9.24 -21.46 -10.01
CA GLN A 133 8.26 -21.22 -11.06
C GLN A 133 8.39 -19.81 -11.67
N SER A 134 8.97 -18.88 -10.91
CA SER A 134 9.05 -17.47 -11.29
C SER A 134 9.85 -17.25 -12.58
N LYS A 135 9.33 -16.40 -13.44
CA LYS A 135 10.00 -15.93 -14.66
C LYS A 135 10.21 -14.42 -14.57
N GLN A 136 11.45 -14.00 -14.76
CA GLN A 136 11.78 -12.58 -14.75
C GLN A 136 11.04 -11.83 -15.88
N VAL A 137 10.54 -10.64 -15.55
CA VAL A 137 9.89 -9.75 -16.53
C VAL A 137 10.92 -9.19 -17.50
N GLY A 138 12.10 -8.90 -16.99
CA GLY A 138 13.17 -8.29 -17.79
C GLY A 138 12.76 -6.91 -18.32
N ASN A 139 13.18 -6.56 -19.55
CA ASN A 139 12.81 -5.32 -20.24
C ASN A 139 11.61 -5.51 -21.18
N SER A 140 10.77 -6.52 -20.95
CA SER A 140 9.69 -6.83 -21.85
C SER A 140 8.48 -5.95 -21.57
N SER A 141 8.27 -4.91 -22.38
CA SER A 141 7.07 -4.05 -22.35
C SER A 141 5.79 -4.87 -22.46
N GLU A 142 5.80 -5.96 -23.24
CA GLU A 142 4.64 -6.85 -23.37
C GLU A 142 4.27 -7.50 -22.05
N LYS A 143 5.24 -8.00 -21.27
CA LYS A 143 4.97 -8.59 -19.95
C LYS A 143 4.51 -7.54 -18.95
N ILE A 144 5.10 -6.34 -18.96
CA ILE A 144 4.67 -5.19 -18.15
C ILE A 144 3.21 -4.87 -18.46
N LYS A 145 2.87 -4.74 -19.74
CA LYS A 145 1.49 -4.48 -20.20
C LYS A 145 0.53 -5.59 -19.74
N GLN A 146 0.93 -6.87 -19.84
CA GLN A 146 0.11 -7.99 -19.40
C GLN A 146 -0.16 -7.97 -17.89
N VAL A 147 0.87 -7.79 -17.05
CA VAL A 147 0.71 -7.66 -15.58
C VAL A 147 -0.23 -6.52 -15.25
N ALA A 148 0.07 -5.33 -15.77
CA ALA A 148 -0.72 -4.13 -15.51
C ALA A 148 -2.19 -4.29 -15.95
N SER A 149 -2.41 -4.90 -17.12
CA SER A 149 -3.78 -5.15 -17.61
C SER A 149 -4.54 -6.11 -16.69
N ILE A 150 -3.92 -7.20 -16.24
CA ILE A 150 -4.56 -8.19 -15.36
C ILE A 150 -4.92 -7.56 -14.02
N SER A 151 -4.00 -6.85 -13.39
CA SER A 151 -4.25 -6.17 -12.11
C SER A 151 -5.29 -5.05 -12.24
N ALA A 152 -5.35 -4.39 -13.41
CA ALA A 152 -6.40 -3.42 -13.74
C ALA A 152 -7.74 -4.08 -14.18
N ASN A 153 -8.08 -5.27 -13.73
CA ASN A 153 -9.30 -6.00 -14.10
C ASN A 153 -9.45 -6.26 -15.62
N ASN A 154 -8.36 -6.60 -16.30
CA ASN A 154 -8.28 -6.81 -17.75
C ASN A 154 -8.54 -5.54 -18.59
N ASP A 155 -8.19 -4.37 -18.08
CA ASP A 155 -8.19 -3.12 -18.82
C ASP A 155 -6.89 -2.96 -19.60
N LEU A 156 -6.96 -3.18 -20.92
CA LEU A 156 -5.80 -3.09 -21.81
C LEU A 156 -5.27 -1.65 -21.94
N THR A 157 -6.13 -0.65 -21.77
CA THR A 157 -5.76 0.77 -21.86
C THR A 157 -4.86 1.16 -20.70
N VAL A 158 -5.22 0.75 -19.49
CA VAL A 158 -4.40 0.96 -18.28
C VAL A 158 -3.06 0.23 -18.43
N GLY A 159 -3.08 -1.02 -18.92
CA GLY A 159 -1.86 -1.80 -19.16
C GLY A 159 -0.90 -1.11 -20.14
N GLU A 160 -1.42 -0.51 -21.20
CA GLU A 160 -0.65 0.21 -22.22
C GLU A 160 -0.02 1.50 -21.67
N LEU A 161 -0.79 2.26 -20.88
CA LEU A 161 -0.32 3.48 -20.24
C LEU A 161 0.80 3.21 -19.23
N ILE A 162 0.64 2.20 -18.38
CA ILE A 162 1.67 1.79 -17.41
C ILE A 162 2.94 1.30 -18.14
N SER A 163 2.80 0.48 -19.18
CA SER A 163 3.95 0.04 -19.98
C SER A 163 4.69 1.22 -20.60
N THR A 164 3.96 2.20 -21.16
CA THR A 164 4.52 3.42 -21.71
C THR A 164 5.24 4.27 -20.65
N ALA A 165 4.69 4.35 -19.43
CA ALA A 165 5.34 5.04 -18.33
C ALA A 165 6.69 4.38 -17.98
N PHE A 166 6.72 3.05 -17.84
CA PHE A 166 7.97 2.32 -17.59
C PHE A 166 8.99 2.45 -18.73
N GLU A 167 8.56 2.52 -19.97
CA GLU A 167 9.46 2.77 -21.12
C GLU A 167 10.10 4.15 -21.05
N LYS A 168 9.34 5.17 -20.62
CA LYS A 168 9.82 6.55 -20.55
C LYS A 168 10.82 6.80 -19.41
N VAL A 169 10.54 6.24 -18.21
CA VAL A 169 11.38 6.51 -17.01
C VAL A 169 12.27 5.34 -16.60
N GLY A 170 12.12 4.17 -17.23
CA GLY A 170 12.88 2.97 -16.88
C GLY A 170 12.31 2.25 -15.64
N LYS A 171 12.95 1.13 -15.28
CA LYS A 171 12.48 0.25 -14.18
C LYS A 171 12.57 0.90 -12.80
N GLU A 172 13.63 1.65 -12.58
CA GLU A 172 13.91 2.38 -11.33
C GLU A 172 13.27 3.78 -11.33
N GLY A 173 12.57 4.13 -12.42
CA GLY A 173 11.94 5.42 -12.59
C GLY A 173 10.71 5.59 -11.70
N VAL A 174 10.47 6.83 -11.31
CA VAL A 174 9.31 7.18 -10.49
C VAL A 174 8.08 7.32 -11.38
N ILE A 175 7.01 6.64 -11.01
CA ILE A 175 5.70 6.74 -11.66
C ILE A 175 4.68 7.07 -10.57
N THR A 176 3.88 8.10 -10.78
CA THR A 176 2.79 8.53 -9.88
C THR A 176 1.46 8.54 -10.62
N VAL A 177 0.36 8.51 -9.87
CA VAL A 177 -1.00 8.57 -10.43
C VAL A 177 -1.72 9.80 -9.88
N GLU A 178 -2.12 10.68 -10.79
CA GLU A 178 -2.77 11.95 -10.47
C GLU A 178 -4.12 12.05 -11.18
N GLU A 179 -4.96 12.95 -10.72
CA GLU A 179 -6.25 13.24 -11.35
C GLU A 179 -6.06 14.16 -12.55
N ALA A 180 -6.63 13.79 -13.69
CA ALA A 180 -6.66 14.66 -14.87
C ALA A 180 -7.71 15.75 -14.69
N LYS A 181 -7.45 16.93 -15.28
CA LYS A 181 -8.45 18.02 -15.33
C LYS A 181 -9.63 17.76 -16.28
N GLY A 182 -9.54 16.70 -17.08
CA GLY A 182 -10.53 16.30 -18.09
C GLY A 182 -10.90 14.83 -18.00
N THR A 183 -11.58 14.34 -19.04
CA THR A 183 -12.06 12.95 -19.12
C THR A 183 -11.01 11.97 -19.64
N ASP A 184 -9.96 12.47 -20.28
CA ASP A 184 -8.95 11.64 -20.92
C ASP A 184 -7.90 11.16 -19.91
N THR A 185 -7.49 9.91 -20.05
CA THR A 185 -6.40 9.32 -19.27
C THR A 185 -5.15 9.24 -20.15
N TYR A 186 -4.04 9.80 -19.66
CA TYR A 186 -2.77 9.88 -20.40
C TYR A 186 -1.56 9.82 -19.47
N VAL A 187 -0.38 9.61 -20.06
CA VAL A 187 0.90 9.63 -19.34
C VAL A 187 1.80 10.77 -19.86
N ASP A 188 2.30 11.55 -18.93
CA ASP A 188 3.31 12.57 -19.22
C ASP A 188 4.56 12.39 -18.34
N VAL A 189 5.69 12.94 -18.77
CA VAL A 189 6.92 12.95 -17.99
C VAL A 189 7.27 14.37 -17.63
N VAL A 190 7.32 14.62 -16.34
CA VAL A 190 7.57 15.96 -15.79
C VAL A 190 8.88 15.97 -15.00
N GLU A 191 9.41 17.17 -14.79
CA GLU A 191 10.56 17.38 -13.91
C GLU A 191 10.14 17.00 -12.47
N GLY A 192 10.89 16.10 -11.85
CA GLY A 192 10.54 15.61 -10.52
C GLY A 192 11.59 14.68 -9.93
N MET A 193 11.42 14.35 -8.66
CA MET A 193 12.34 13.49 -7.91
C MET A 193 11.61 12.74 -6.80
N GLN A 194 12.04 11.53 -6.53
CA GLN A 194 11.69 10.80 -5.30
C GLN A 194 12.94 10.52 -4.46
N PHE A 195 12.77 10.59 -3.15
CA PHE A 195 13.81 10.19 -2.19
C PHE A 195 13.22 9.43 -1.00
N ASP A 196 14.05 8.58 -0.40
CA ASP A 196 13.73 7.62 0.65
C ASP A 196 13.65 8.26 2.05
N ARG A 197 12.71 9.19 2.24
CA ARG A 197 12.34 9.79 3.53
C ARG A 197 10.85 10.07 3.56
N GLY A 198 10.16 9.48 4.51
CA GLY A 198 8.74 9.72 4.75
C GLY A 198 8.49 10.85 5.76
N TYR A 199 7.22 11.05 6.08
CA TYR A 199 6.81 12.07 7.04
C TYR A 199 7.35 11.80 8.45
N LEU A 200 7.73 12.87 9.17
CA LEU A 200 8.23 12.78 10.56
C LEU A 200 7.16 12.45 11.58
N SER A 201 5.90 12.61 11.23
CA SER A 201 4.77 12.29 12.11
C SER A 201 3.57 11.82 11.30
N PRO A 202 2.88 10.73 11.70
CA PRO A 202 1.63 10.31 11.08
C PRO A 202 0.52 11.38 11.14
N TYR A 203 0.63 12.32 12.05
CA TYR A 203 -0.32 13.44 12.12
C TYR A 203 -0.22 14.43 10.97
N PHE A 204 0.79 14.35 10.11
CA PHE A 204 0.87 15.11 8.86
C PHE A 204 0.02 14.51 7.73
N VAL A 205 -0.44 13.29 7.87
CA VAL A 205 -1.29 12.61 6.88
C VAL A 205 -2.51 13.45 6.52
N THR A 206 -2.78 13.61 5.23
CA THR A 206 -3.97 14.28 4.69
C THR A 206 -4.99 13.28 4.18
N ASN A 207 -4.54 12.11 3.70
CA ASN A 207 -5.36 11.01 3.24
C ASN A 207 -5.16 9.80 4.17
N ALA A 208 -6.08 9.65 5.13
CA ALA A 208 -5.99 8.59 6.14
C ALA A 208 -6.17 7.17 5.55
N ASP A 209 -6.92 7.03 4.48
CA ASP A 209 -7.18 5.73 3.84
C ASP A 209 -5.88 5.15 3.24
N LYS A 210 -5.08 6.00 2.59
CA LYS A 210 -3.79 5.63 1.97
C LYS A 210 -2.59 5.90 2.89
N MET A 211 -2.78 6.50 4.06
CA MET A 211 -1.71 6.93 4.97
C MET A 211 -0.65 7.80 4.29
N ILE A 212 -1.06 8.71 3.43
CA ILE A 212 -0.19 9.63 2.69
C ILE A 212 -0.52 11.10 3.00
N THR A 213 0.47 11.95 2.78
CA THR A 213 0.33 13.41 2.80
C THR A 213 0.44 13.92 1.38
N GLU A 214 -0.62 14.51 0.87
CA GLU A 214 -0.67 15.15 -0.44
C GLU A 214 -0.69 16.67 -0.24
N LEU A 215 0.27 17.38 -0.84
CA LEU A 215 0.41 18.83 -0.78
C LEU A 215 0.33 19.40 -2.19
N GLU A 216 -0.70 20.17 -2.48
CA GLU A 216 -0.87 20.86 -3.75
C GLU A 216 -0.21 22.24 -3.73
N ASN A 217 0.54 22.55 -4.78
CA ASN A 217 1.27 23.81 -4.94
C ASN A 217 2.03 24.26 -3.68
N PRO A 218 2.79 23.35 -3.00
CA PRO A 218 3.44 23.70 -1.74
C PRO A 218 4.60 24.67 -1.92
N TYR A 219 4.87 25.43 -0.87
CA TYR A 219 6.20 25.98 -0.64
C TYR A 219 7.10 24.88 -0.06
N ILE A 220 8.38 24.89 -0.39
CA ILE A 220 9.36 23.90 0.05
C ILE A 220 10.53 24.63 0.72
N LEU A 221 10.66 24.48 2.03
CA LEU A 221 11.79 24.97 2.79
C LEU A 221 12.88 23.90 2.86
N LEU A 222 14.10 24.27 2.45
CA LEU A 222 15.29 23.41 2.49
C LEU A 222 16.27 23.95 3.53
N PHE A 223 16.58 23.14 4.54
CA PHE A 223 17.49 23.53 5.62
C PHE A 223 18.50 22.40 5.90
N ASP A 224 19.77 22.77 6.05
CA ASP A 224 20.87 21.81 6.18
C ASP A 224 21.13 21.33 7.63
N LYS A 225 20.44 21.91 8.62
CA LYS A 225 20.54 21.58 10.04
C LYS A 225 19.22 21.11 10.62
N LYS A 226 19.24 20.81 11.93
CA LYS A 226 18.04 20.46 12.70
C LYS A 226 17.24 21.69 13.08
N ILE A 227 15.91 21.52 13.15
CA ILE A 227 14.97 22.51 13.63
C ILE A 227 14.39 21.99 14.96
N SER A 228 14.80 22.56 16.06
CA SER A 228 14.31 22.20 17.41
C SER A 228 13.45 23.31 18.03
N ASN A 229 13.66 24.56 17.60
CA ASN A 229 12.97 25.74 18.11
C ASN A 229 12.07 26.34 17.02
N LEU A 230 10.78 26.49 17.34
CA LEU A 230 9.81 27.07 16.40
C LEU A 230 10.08 28.54 16.09
N GLN A 231 10.67 29.29 17.02
CA GLN A 231 10.92 30.74 16.86
C GLN A 231 11.80 31.02 15.65
N GLU A 232 12.73 30.13 15.31
CA GLU A 232 13.65 30.29 14.17
C GLU A 232 12.92 30.27 12.83
N ILE A 233 11.78 29.56 12.71
CA ILE A 233 11.01 29.41 11.47
C ILE A 233 9.76 30.28 11.40
N LEU A 234 9.45 31.06 12.45
CA LEU A 234 8.29 31.96 12.47
C LEU A 234 8.27 32.94 11.29
N PRO A 235 9.41 33.56 10.88
CA PRO A 235 9.45 34.47 9.74
C PRO A 235 8.96 33.84 8.44
N ILE A 236 9.04 32.52 8.31
CA ILE A 236 8.55 31.73 7.15
C ILE A 236 7.10 31.29 7.38
N LEU A 237 6.77 30.81 8.59
CA LEU A 237 5.44 30.26 8.88
C LEU A 237 4.34 31.30 8.76
N GLU A 238 4.57 32.53 9.23
CA GLU A 238 3.57 33.59 9.20
C GLU A 238 3.16 33.98 7.77
N PRO A 239 4.09 34.31 6.83
CA PRO A 239 3.74 34.60 5.45
C PRO A 239 3.12 33.39 4.72
N VAL A 240 3.59 32.16 4.98
CA VAL A 240 3.01 30.94 4.40
C VAL A 240 1.57 30.76 4.87
N SER A 241 1.30 30.93 6.17
CA SER A 241 -0.05 30.86 6.72
C SER A 241 -0.99 31.90 6.09
N GLN A 242 -0.50 33.14 5.92
CA GLN A 242 -1.26 34.21 5.26
C GLN A 242 -1.55 33.92 3.78
N SER A 243 -0.64 33.22 3.09
CA SER A 243 -0.83 32.84 1.69
C SER A 243 -1.87 31.73 1.49
N GLY A 244 -2.20 30.96 2.53
CA GLY A 244 -3.08 29.80 2.49
C GLY A 244 -2.50 28.59 1.76
N ARG A 245 -1.25 28.65 1.27
CA ARG A 245 -0.55 27.55 0.60
C ARG A 245 0.01 26.56 1.62
N SER A 246 0.24 25.34 1.16
CA SER A 246 0.91 24.28 1.92
C SER A 246 2.41 24.55 2.06
N LEU A 247 3.02 24.05 3.13
CA LEU A 247 4.48 24.10 3.34
C LEU A 247 5.02 22.69 3.57
N LEU A 248 6.05 22.33 2.81
CA LEU A 248 6.91 21.19 3.10
C LEU A 248 8.22 21.68 3.70
N ILE A 249 8.62 21.14 4.85
CA ILE A 249 9.92 21.37 5.45
C ILE A 249 10.80 20.14 5.20
N ILE A 250 11.93 20.33 4.54
CA ILE A 250 12.98 19.33 4.34
C ILE A 250 14.21 19.81 5.10
N ALA A 251 14.48 19.21 6.27
CA ALA A 251 15.58 19.58 7.14
C ALA A 251 16.38 18.34 7.55
N GLU A 252 17.57 18.53 8.15
CA GLU A 252 18.29 17.39 8.74
C GLU A 252 17.39 16.59 9.68
N ASP A 253 16.67 17.30 10.56
CA ASP A 253 15.60 16.76 11.40
C ASP A 253 14.69 17.91 11.84
N VAL A 254 13.45 17.58 12.21
CA VAL A 254 12.56 18.50 12.94
C VAL A 254 12.12 17.77 14.20
N GLU A 255 12.54 18.27 15.35
CA GLU A 255 12.40 17.53 16.61
C GLU A 255 11.86 18.41 17.76
N GLY A 256 11.55 17.77 18.88
CA GLY A 256 11.19 18.45 20.12
C GLY A 256 9.97 19.35 20.02
N GLN A 257 10.10 20.57 20.55
CA GLN A 257 9.01 21.54 20.60
C GLN A 257 8.57 22.01 19.21
N ALA A 258 9.50 22.10 18.25
CA ALA A 258 9.19 22.51 16.89
C ALA A 258 8.22 21.53 16.24
N LEU A 259 8.54 20.23 16.24
CA LEU A 259 7.68 19.19 15.67
C LEU A 259 6.30 19.15 16.33
N ALA A 260 6.26 19.15 17.67
CA ALA A 260 5.01 19.12 18.41
C ALA A 260 4.09 20.31 18.06
N THR A 261 4.67 21.51 17.95
CA THR A 261 3.89 22.71 17.63
C THR A 261 3.41 22.72 16.19
N LEU A 262 4.21 22.24 15.21
CA LEU A 262 3.78 22.08 13.82
C LEU A 262 2.60 21.11 13.72
N VAL A 263 2.67 19.97 14.40
CA VAL A 263 1.59 18.98 14.45
C VAL A 263 0.31 19.59 15.05
N VAL A 264 0.40 20.28 16.18
CA VAL A 264 -0.77 20.92 16.83
C VAL A 264 -1.41 21.97 15.92
N ASN A 265 -0.61 22.81 15.25
CA ASN A 265 -1.14 23.83 14.33
C ASN A 265 -1.79 23.19 13.08
N LYS A 266 -1.23 22.10 12.56
CA LYS A 266 -1.83 21.33 11.46
C LYS A 266 -3.18 20.75 11.90
N LEU A 267 -3.26 20.10 13.07
CA LEU A 267 -4.49 19.50 13.59
C LEU A 267 -5.58 20.54 13.88
N ARG A 268 -5.21 21.75 14.27
CA ARG A 268 -6.14 22.89 14.46
C ARG A 268 -6.56 23.54 13.14
N GLY A 269 -6.04 23.09 12.00
CA GLY A 269 -6.34 23.69 10.69
C GLY A 269 -5.68 25.04 10.42
N GLY A 270 -4.77 25.50 11.29
CA GLY A 270 -4.08 26.78 11.14
C GLY A 270 -2.96 26.77 10.10
N LEU A 271 -2.39 25.59 9.82
CA LEU A 271 -1.31 25.42 8.85
C LEU A 271 -1.52 24.12 8.04
N LYS A 272 -1.34 24.21 6.72
CA LYS A 272 -1.22 23.05 5.84
C LYS A 272 0.27 22.71 5.72
N ILE A 273 0.78 21.81 6.57
CA ILE A 273 2.21 21.58 6.69
C ILE A 273 2.55 20.12 6.82
N ALA A 274 3.73 19.75 6.28
CA ALA A 274 4.40 18.49 6.54
C ALA A 274 5.89 18.72 6.72
N SER A 275 6.56 17.79 7.39
CA SER A 275 8.01 17.79 7.52
C SER A 275 8.60 16.41 7.30
N VAL A 276 9.75 16.38 6.62
CA VAL A 276 10.52 15.17 6.30
C VAL A 276 11.99 15.40 6.59
N LYS A 277 12.74 14.30 6.81
CA LYS A 277 14.20 14.40 6.90
C LYS A 277 14.82 14.58 5.53
N ALA A 278 15.86 15.38 5.45
CA ALA A 278 16.67 15.48 4.25
C ALA A 278 17.33 14.14 3.91
N PRO A 279 17.37 13.75 2.62
CA PRO A 279 18.01 12.50 2.21
C PRO A 279 19.53 12.54 2.35
N GLY A 280 20.14 11.39 2.68
CA GLY A 280 21.58 11.25 2.84
C GLY A 280 22.10 11.75 4.19
N PHE A 281 23.44 11.73 4.34
CA PHE A 281 24.18 12.16 5.53
C PHE A 281 25.42 12.97 5.13
N GLY A 282 25.84 13.90 6.00
CA GLY A 282 27.04 14.71 5.79
C GLY A 282 27.01 15.47 4.45
N ASP A 283 28.10 15.42 3.69
CA ASP A 283 28.22 16.15 2.41
C ASP A 283 27.23 15.66 1.35
N ARG A 284 26.82 14.38 1.41
CA ARG A 284 25.78 13.88 0.50
C ARG A 284 24.43 14.51 0.79
N ARG A 285 24.07 14.72 2.05
CA ARG A 285 22.83 15.42 2.39
C ARG A 285 22.84 16.84 1.83
N LYS A 286 23.95 17.56 1.96
CA LYS A 286 24.09 18.89 1.37
C LYS A 286 23.92 18.86 -0.15
N ALA A 287 24.56 17.88 -0.82
CA ALA A 287 24.46 17.73 -2.26
C ALA A 287 23.03 17.36 -2.72
N MET A 288 22.31 16.52 -1.97
CA MET A 288 20.92 16.17 -2.26
C MET A 288 19.97 17.36 -2.03
N LEU A 289 20.17 18.13 -0.97
CA LEU A 289 19.40 19.37 -0.73
C LEU A 289 19.59 20.37 -1.88
N GLU A 290 20.81 20.49 -2.42
CA GLU A 290 21.09 21.29 -3.61
C GLU A 290 20.35 20.81 -4.85
N ASP A 291 20.32 19.49 -5.07
CA ASP A 291 19.60 18.91 -6.19
C ASP A 291 18.10 19.21 -6.09
N ILE A 292 17.53 19.11 -4.88
CA ILE A 292 16.13 19.47 -4.61
C ILE A 292 15.92 20.99 -4.80
N ALA A 293 16.85 21.82 -4.34
CA ALA A 293 16.76 23.28 -4.53
C ALA A 293 16.71 23.65 -6.02
N ILE A 294 17.60 23.08 -6.83
CA ILE A 294 17.63 23.30 -8.28
C ILE A 294 16.35 22.81 -8.94
N LEU A 295 15.84 21.64 -8.53
CA LEU A 295 14.60 21.07 -9.04
C LEU A 295 13.38 21.94 -8.73
N THR A 296 13.31 22.52 -7.54
CA THR A 296 12.14 23.26 -7.04
C THR A 296 12.26 24.78 -7.22
N GLY A 297 13.42 25.25 -7.70
CA GLY A 297 13.71 26.68 -7.85
C GLY A 297 13.91 27.40 -6.52
N GLY A 298 14.21 26.67 -5.43
CA GLY A 298 14.46 27.22 -4.11
C GLY A 298 15.95 27.42 -3.81
N THR A 299 16.23 27.80 -2.57
CA THR A 299 17.58 27.98 -2.05
C THR A 299 17.73 27.18 -0.75
N VAL A 300 18.85 26.46 -0.61
CA VAL A 300 19.18 25.79 0.64
C VAL A 300 19.58 26.85 1.67
N VAL A 301 18.80 26.96 2.74
CA VAL A 301 19.14 27.78 3.89
C VAL A 301 20.27 27.10 4.67
N SER A 302 21.45 27.73 4.69
CA SER A 302 22.66 27.18 5.31
C SER A 302 23.50 28.33 5.86
N GLU A 303 23.90 28.23 7.12
CA GLU A 303 24.78 29.20 7.75
C GLU A 303 26.16 29.27 7.06
N GLU A 304 26.65 28.16 6.52
CA GLU A 304 27.89 28.11 5.73
C GLU A 304 27.83 29.00 4.49
N ARG A 305 26.60 29.30 4.01
CA ARG A 305 26.33 30.18 2.86
C ARG A 305 25.91 31.59 3.29
N GLY A 306 25.87 31.85 4.57
CA GLY A 306 25.44 33.14 5.13
C GLY A 306 23.91 33.29 5.25
N PHE A 307 23.13 32.22 5.10
CA PHE A 307 21.68 32.23 5.28
C PHE A 307 21.29 31.62 6.63
N SER A 308 20.39 32.26 7.36
CA SER A 308 19.77 31.73 8.59
C SER A 308 18.26 31.64 8.42
N LEU A 309 17.60 30.78 9.20
CA LEU A 309 16.13 30.64 9.19
C LEU A 309 15.44 31.95 9.61
N GLU A 310 16.04 32.71 10.50
CA GLU A 310 15.51 34.01 10.98
C GLU A 310 15.45 35.07 9.87
N ASN A 311 16.34 34.98 8.89
CA ASN A 311 16.43 35.91 7.76
C ASN A 311 15.88 35.33 6.45
N ALA A 312 15.30 34.12 6.51
CA ALA A 312 14.72 33.49 5.34
C ALA A 312 13.33 34.06 5.01
N ASP A 313 13.04 34.19 3.74
CA ASP A 313 11.77 34.71 3.22
C ASP A 313 11.16 33.77 2.16
N LEU A 314 9.96 34.13 1.67
CA LEU A 314 9.24 33.32 0.67
C LEU A 314 10.00 33.16 -0.67
N THR A 315 10.91 34.07 -0.98
CA THR A 315 11.67 34.02 -2.25
C THR A 315 12.75 32.94 -2.24
N MET A 316 13.14 32.48 -1.04
CA MET A 316 14.10 31.39 -0.88
C MET A 316 13.43 30.00 -0.94
N LEU A 317 12.10 29.96 -0.80
CA LEU A 317 11.37 28.72 -0.82
C LEU A 317 11.22 28.16 -2.25
N GLY A 318 11.49 26.86 -2.40
CA GLY A 318 11.14 26.16 -3.61
C GLY A 318 9.63 25.97 -3.75
N THR A 319 9.17 25.57 -4.93
CA THR A 319 7.79 25.22 -5.20
C THR A 319 7.70 24.01 -6.14
N ALA A 320 6.59 23.29 -6.09
CA ALA A 320 6.27 22.19 -7.00
C ALA A 320 4.76 22.18 -7.28
N GLU A 321 4.32 21.44 -8.28
CA GLU A 321 2.88 21.26 -8.53
C GLU A 321 2.25 20.39 -7.44
N THR A 322 2.86 19.22 -7.15
CA THR A 322 2.39 18.32 -6.11
C THR A 322 3.57 17.72 -5.35
N VAL A 323 3.39 17.49 -4.05
CA VAL A 323 4.30 16.66 -3.25
C VAL A 323 3.48 15.60 -2.54
N THR A 324 3.88 14.34 -2.74
CA THR A 324 3.29 13.17 -2.06
C THR A 324 4.30 12.56 -1.11
N ILE A 325 3.90 12.35 0.14
CA ILE A 325 4.75 11.79 1.20
C ILE A 325 4.04 10.58 1.80
N ASP A 326 4.67 9.43 1.74
CA ASP A 326 4.27 8.24 2.48
C ASP A 326 5.15 8.04 3.74
N LYS A 327 5.07 6.89 4.38
CA LYS A 327 5.88 6.58 5.57
C LYS A 327 7.38 6.43 5.26
N ASP A 328 7.73 6.12 4.03
CA ASP A 328 9.10 5.76 3.61
C ASP A 328 9.69 6.75 2.60
N ASN A 329 8.85 7.38 1.77
CA ASN A 329 9.27 8.16 0.62
C ASN A 329 8.63 9.55 0.54
N THR A 330 9.32 10.46 -0.13
CA THR A 330 8.80 11.77 -0.56
C THR A 330 9.01 11.91 -2.07
N THR A 331 7.92 12.18 -2.80
CA THR A 331 7.91 12.40 -4.25
C THR A 331 7.53 13.84 -4.54
N ILE A 332 8.41 14.55 -5.25
CA ILE A 332 8.18 15.91 -5.76
C ILE A 332 7.87 15.82 -7.24
N VAL A 333 6.73 16.34 -7.65
CA VAL A 333 6.24 16.30 -9.02
C VAL A 333 6.21 17.72 -9.59
N ASN A 334 6.75 17.90 -10.77
CA ASN A 334 6.77 19.16 -11.52
C ASN A 334 7.31 20.33 -10.69
N GLY A 335 8.57 20.21 -10.26
CA GLY A 335 9.29 21.28 -9.55
C GLY A 335 9.43 22.52 -10.42
N ALA A 336 9.35 23.71 -9.80
CA ALA A 336 9.40 25.00 -10.51
C ALA A 336 10.82 25.44 -10.90
N GLY A 337 11.82 24.58 -10.77
CA GLY A 337 13.20 24.85 -11.18
C GLY A 337 13.33 25.03 -12.69
N LYS A 338 14.33 25.80 -13.11
CA LYS A 338 14.57 26.00 -14.54
C LYS A 338 15.22 24.78 -15.18
N ALA A 339 14.65 24.26 -16.24
CA ALA A 339 15.16 23.10 -16.97
C ALA A 339 16.65 23.27 -17.41
N SER A 340 17.10 24.49 -17.66
CA SER A 340 18.51 24.77 -17.97
C SER A 340 19.44 24.53 -16.78
N GLU A 341 19.01 24.88 -15.56
CA GLU A 341 19.78 24.69 -14.33
C GLU A 341 19.82 23.21 -13.95
N ILE A 342 18.69 22.49 -14.11
CA ILE A 342 18.60 21.03 -13.92
C ILE A 342 19.55 20.32 -14.88
N LYS A 343 19.54 20.67 -16.18
CA LYS A 343 20.46 20.09 -17.18
C LYS A 343 21.92 20.36 -16.86
N ALA A 344 22.24 21.56 -16.41
CA ALA A 344 23.61 21.93 -16.00
C ALA A 344 24.05 21.08 -14.79
N ARG A 345 23.16 20.87 -13.80
CA ARG A 345 23.43 20.01 -12.65
C ARG A 345 23.63 18.55 -13.03
N VAL A 346 22.78 18.01 -13.90
CA VAL A 346 22.95 16.67 -14.49
C VAL A 346 24.31 16.51 -15.15
N SER A 347 24.74 17.51 -15.96
CA SER A 347 26.06 17.48 -16.61
C SER A 347 27.21 17.53 -15.59
N GLN A 348 27.07 18.29 -14.52
CA GLN A 348 28.05 18.35 -13.44
C GLN A 348 28.19 17.01 -12.73
N ILE A 349 27.07 16.33 -12.40
CA ILE A 349 27.10 15.00 -11.76
C ILE A 349 27.75 13.98 -12.71
N LYS A 350 27.45 14.00 -14.01
CA LYS A 350 28.10 13.13 -15.00
C LYS A 350 29.62 13.31 -15.03
N ALA A 351 30.11 14.55 -15.03
CA ALA A 351 31.53 14.83 -14.97
C ALA A 351 32.17 14.30 -13.65
N GLN A 352 31.46 14.40 -12.52
CA GLN A 352 31.93 13.83 -11.26
C GLN A 352 32.04 12.29 -11.32
N ILE A 353 31.09 11.61 -11.96
CA ILE A 353 31.12 10.14 -12.16
C ILE A 353 32.36 9.72 -12.97
N GLU A 354 32.76 10.51 -13.98
CA GLU A 354 33.91 10.22 -14.83
C GLU A 354 35.24 10.47 -14.11
N THR A 355 35.28 11.39 -13.16
CA THR A 355 36.50 11.79 -12.45
C THR A 355 36.74 11.08 -11.13
N THR A 356 35.70 10.50 -10.53
CA THR A 356 35.85 9.78 -9.25
C THR A 356 36.56 8.45 -9.42
N THR A 357 37.47 8.15 -8.47
CA THR A 357 38.22 6.89 -8.42
C THR A 357 37.61 5.87 -7.44
N SER A 358 36.62 6.28 -6.65
CA SER A 358 35.94 5.44 -5.67
C SER A 358 34.71 4.80 -6.30
N ASP A 359 34.68 3.46 -6.35
CA ASP A 359 33.52 2.71 -6.87
C ASP A 359 32.24 3.00 -6.06
N TYR A 360 32.37 3.17 -4.75
CA TYR A 360 31.24 3.54 -3.89
C TYR A 360 30.71 4.94 -4.18
N ASP A 361 31.58 5.94 -4.35
CA ASP A 361 31.15 7.30 -4.71
C ASP A 361 30.56 7.33 -6.11
N LYS A 362 31.10 6.54 -7.02
CA LYS A 362 30.55 6.40 -8.38
C LYS A 362 29.14 5.85 -8.37
N GLU A 363 28.89 4.80 -7.59
CA GLU A 363 27.54 4.23 -7.41
C GLU A 363 26.57 5.28 -6.85
N LYS A 364 26.97 6.02 -5.81
CA LYS A 364 26.12 7.05 -5.20
C LYS A 364 25.88 8.27 -6.08
N LEU A 365 26.83 8.64 -6.91
CA LEU A 365 26.65 9.67 -7.94
C LEU A 365 25.70 9.18 -9.05
N GLN A 366 25.76 7.90 -9.43
CA GLN A 366 24.85 7.30 -10.39
C GLN A 366 23.40 7.26 -9.86
N GLU A 367 23.20 6.90 -8.58
CA GLU A 367 21.89 6.97 -7.93
C GLU A 367 21.32 8.40 -7.96
N ARG A 368 22.15 9.40 -7.62
CA ARG A 368 21.76 10.82 -7.66
C ARG A 368 21.40 11.27 -9.06
N LEU A 369 22.22 10.89 -10.05
CA LEU A 369 21.96 11.17 -11.46
C LEU A 369 20.63 10.59 -11.91
N ALA A 370 20.35 9.34 -11.57
CA ALA A 370 19.10 8.66 -11.93
C ALA A 370 17.88 9.39 -11.35
N LYS A 371 17.97 9.79 -10.06
CA LYS A 371 16.89 10.53 -9.38
C LYS A 371 16.61 11.91 -9.99
N LEU A 372 17.64 12.64 -10.42
CA LEU A 372 17.48 13.99 -10.96
C LEU A 372 17.19 14.01 -12.47
N ALA A 373 17.80 13.10 -13.25
CA ALA A 373 17.68 13.06 -14.69
C ALA A 373 16.49 12.25 -15.22
N GLY A 374 15.95 11.34 -14.39
CA GLY A 374 14.86 10.42 -14.78
C GLY A 374 13.50 11.11 -14.88
N GLY A 375 13.29 12.20 -14.18
CA GLY A 375 11.97 12.81 -14.03
C GLY A 375 10.98 11.91 -13.31
N VAL A 376 9.71 12.29 -13.35
CA VAL A 376 8.59 11.51 -12.85
C VAL A 376 7.58 11.31 -13.98
N ALA A 377 7.24 10.04 -14.26
CA ALA A 377 6.11 9.75 -15.14
C ALA A 377 4.81 9.89 -14.35
N VAL A 378 3.94 10.78 -14.78
CA VAL A 378 2.64 11.01 -14.16
C VAL A 378 1.56 10.38 -15.02
N LEU A 379 0.83 9.45 -14.45
CA LEU A 379 -0.38 8.86 -15.04
C LEU A 379 -1.57 9.72 -14.63
N TYR A 380 -2.02 10.59 -15.51
CA TYR A 380 -3.21 11.41 -15.30
C TYR A 380 -4.47 10.59 -15.62
N VAL A 381 -5.28 10.35 -14.62
CA VAL A 381 -6.52 9.58 -14.74
C VAL A 381 -7.70 10.52 -14.95
N GLY A 382 -8.40 10.37 -16.07
CA GLY A 382 -9.61 11.15 -16.41
C GLY A 382 -10.88 10.31 -16.31
N ALA A 383 -11.98 10.92 -15.85
CA ALA A 383 -13.32 10.33 -15.81
C ALA A 383 -14.43 11.39 -15.90
N ALA A 384 -15.66 10.95 -16.14
CA ALA A 384 -16.81 11.83 -16.25
C ALA A 384 -17.41 12.26 -14.90
N SER A 385 -17.13 11.51 -13.83
CA SER A 385 -17.62 11.80 -12.48
C SER A 385 -16.53 11.54 -11.44
N GLU A 386 -16.65 12.20 -10.29
CA GLU A 386 -15.70 12.03 -9.16
C GLU A 386 -15.66 10.59 -8.64
N VAL A 387 -16.82 9.92 -8.59
CA VAL A 387 -16.90 8.51 -8.16
C VAL A 387 -16.15 7.58 -9.12
N GLU A 388 -16.33 7.78 -10.42
CA GLU A 388 -15.61 7.03 -11.46
C GLU A 388 -14.11 7.35 -11.45
N MET A 389 -13.76 8.62 -11.26
CA MET A 389 -12.38 9.08 -11.16
C MET A 389 -11.64 8.35 -10.04
N LYS A 390 -12.23 8.30 -8.85
CA LYS A 390 -11.63 7.66 -7.69
C LYS A 390 -11.48 6.15 -7.90
N GLU A 391 -12.50 5.46 -8.40
CA GLU A 391 -12.42 4.02 -8.72
C GLU A 391 -11.32 3.74 -9.74
N LYS A 392 -11.24 4.55 -10.80
CA LYS A 392 -10.25 4.37 -11.85
C LYS A 392 -8.83 4.67 -11.37
N LYS A 393 -8.66 5.70 -10.52
CA LYS A 393 -7.37 6.03 -9.89
C LYS A 393 -6.88 4.89 -9.01
N ASP A 394 -7.73 4.36 -8.12
CA ASP A 394 -7.39 3.22 -7.25
C ASP A 394 -6.99 1.99 -8.08
N ARG A 395 -7.71 1.68 -9.14
CA ARG A 395 -7.41 0.57 -10.05
C ARG A 395 -6.09 0.74 -10.82
N VAL A 396 -5.74 1.97 -11.21
CA VAL A 396 -4.45 2.28 -11.85
C VAL A 396 -3.31 2.19 -10.84
N ASP A 397 -3.51 2.65 -9.61
CA ASP A 397 -2.55 2.52 -8.50
C ASP A 397 -2.23 1.04 -8.22
N ASP A 398 -3.26 0.18 -8.06
CA ASP A 398 -3.09 -1.26 -7.85
C ASP A 398 -2.30 -1.91 -8.99
N ALA A 399 -2.63 -1.56 -10.24
CA ALA A 399 -1.94 -2.07 -11.42
C ALA A 399 -0.46 -1.62 -11.47
N LEU A 400 -0.17 -0.40 -11.06
CA LEU A 400 1.20 0.12 -10.96
C LEU A 400 2.00 -0.63 -9.89
N HIS A 401 1.44 -0.83 -8.70
CA HIS A 401 2.07 -1.57 -7.61
C HIS A 401 2.32 -3.04 -7.99
N ALA A 402 1.34 -3.72 -8.59
CA ALA A 402 1.49 -5.08 -9.09
C ALA A 402 2.60 -5.18 -10.16
N THR A 403 2.68 -4.18 -11.03
CA THR A 403 3.72 -4.13 -12.06
C THR A 403 5.12 -3.97 -11.46
N ARG A 404 5.29 -3.10 -10.45
CA ARG A 404 6.54 -2.98 -9.70
C ARG A 404 6.92 -4.27 -9.02
N ALA A 405 5.98 -4.92 -8.34
CA ALA A 405 6.19 -6.22 -7.70
C ALA A 405 6.63 -7.32 -8.71
N ALA A 406 6.09 -7.28 -9.94
CA ALA A 406 6.49 -8.18 -11.00
C ALA A 406 7.90 -7.89 -11.56
N VAL A 407 8.27 -6.63 -11.66
CA VAL A 407 9.62 -6.22 -12.06
C VAL A 407 10.65 -6.65 -11.02
N GLU A 408 10.33 -6.54 -9.73
CA GLU A 408 11.21 -6.90 -8.61
C GLU A 408 11.43 -8.43 -8.50
N GLU A 409 10.36 -9.21 -8.42
CA GLU A 409 10.44 -10.65 -8.09
C GLU A 409 10.04 -11.59 -9.24
N GLY A 410 9.65 -11.04 -10.38
CA GLY A 410 9.19 -11.83 -11.52
C GLY A 410 7.70 -12.20 -11.44
N ILE A 411 7.28 -13.02 -12.40
CA ILE A 411 5.89 -13.43 -12.64
C ILE A 411 5.72 -14.94 -12.55
N VAL A 412 4.52 -15.36 -12.18
CA VAL A 412 4.07 -16.75 -12.16
C VAL A 412 2.76 -16.90 -12.95
N ALA A 413 2.31 -18.13 -13.16
CA ALA A 413 1.00 -18.39 -13.77
C ALA A 413 -0.11 -17.85 -12.86
N GLY A 414 -0.97 -17.00 -13.39
CA GLY A 414 -2.03 -16.32 -12.64
C GLY A 414 -3.25 -17.19 -12.36
N GLY A 415 -4.29 -16.54 -11.82
CA GLY A 415 -5.58 -17.19 -11.55
C GLY A 415 -5.52 -18.29 -10.48
N GLY A 416 -4.55 -18.25 -9.57
CA GLY A 416 -4.34 -19.25 -8.53
C GLY A 416 -3.62 -20.53 -8.99
N VAL A 417 -3.23 -20.63 -10.27
CA VAL A 417 -2.58 -21.83 -10.83
C VAL A 417 -1.22 -22.08 -10.21
N ALA A 418 -0.40 -21.03 -10.01
CA ALA A 418 0.92 -21.17 -9.39
C ALA A 418 0.85 -21.84 -8.03
N LEU A 419 -0.12 -21.46 -7.18
CA LEU A 419 -0.35 -22.10 -5.87
C LEU A 419 -0.76 -23.56 -6.01
N ILE A 420 -1.70 -23.88 -6.89
CA ILE A 420 -2.19 -25.26 -7.12
C ILE A 420 -1.04 -26.18 -7.54
N ARG A 421 -0.09 -25.71 -8.35
CA ARG A 421 1.07 -26.49 -8.81
C ARG A 421 2.05 -26.85 -7.69
N THR A 422 1.96 -26.22 -6.52
CA THR A 422 2.81 -26.57 -5.37
C THR A 422 2.32 -27.82 -4.61
N LYS A 423 1.08 -28.28 -4.83
CA LYS A 423 0.48 -29.42 -4.09
C LYS A 423 1.33 -30.69 -4.14
N GLU A 424 1.91 -31.03 -5.29
CA GLU A 424 2.77 -32.22 -5.41
C GLU A 424 4.01 -32.17 -4.49
N LYS A 425 4.50 -30.97 -4.18
CA LYS A 425 5.64 -30.79 -3.28
C LYS A 425 5.21 -30.89 -1.83
N LEU A 426 4.06 -30.31 -1.49
CA LEU A 426 3.48 -30.42 -0.15
C LEU A 426 3.21 -31.87 0.24
N ALA A 427 2.68 -32.70 -0.67
CA ALA A 427 2.45 -34.13 -0.44
C ALA A 427 3.73 -34.93 -0.12
N LYS A 428 4.92 -34.41 -0.45
CA LYS A 428 6.23 -35.01 -0.19
C LYS A 428 6.95 -34.41 1.03
N LEU A 429 6.35 -33.42 1.68
CA LEU A 429 6.95 -32.72 2.78
C LEU A 429 6.92 -33.59 4.05
N LYS A 430 8.06 -33.71 4.71
CA LYS A 430 8.21 -34.50 5.93
C LYS A 430 7.76 -33.71 7.16
N SER A 431 7.01 -34.35 8.02
CA SER A 431 6.54 -33.84 9.31
C SER A 431 7.08 -34.68 10.47
N GLU A 432 7.09 -34.12 11.66
CA GLU A 432 7.59 -34.78 12.88
C GLU A 432 6.50 -35.57 13.59
N ASN A 433 5.22 -35.17 13.43
CA ASN A 433 4.06 -35.81 14.04
C ASN A 433 2.81 -35.67 13.17
N ALA A 434 1.71 -36.29 13.59
CA ALA A 434 0.43 -36.33 12.85
C ALA A 434 -0.24 -34.95 12.76
N ASP A 435 -0.16 -34.14 13.81
CA ASP A 435 -0.77 -32.80 13.84
C ASP A 435 -0.01 -31.83 12.94
N GLU A 436 1.31 -31.94 12.86
CA GLU A 436 2.10 -31.20 11.89
C GLU A 436 1.77 -31.59 10.44
N THR A 437 1.56 -32.89 10.18
CA THR A 437 1.06 -33.36 8.88
C THR A 437 -0.28 -32.74 8.55
N THR A 438 -1.17 -32.68 9.53
CA THR A 438 -2.49 -32.05 9.40
C THR A 438 -2.35 -30.55 9.09
N GLY A 439 -1.41 -29.87 9.73
CA GLY A 439 -1.10 -28.46 9.42
C GLY A 439 -0.69 -28.25 7.96
N ILE A 440 0.13 -29.14 7.40
CA ILE A 440 0.52 -29.11 5.97
C ILE A 440 -0.73 -29.32 5.09
N GLN A 441 -1.59 -30.29 5.41
CA GLN A 441 -2.82 -30.58 4.67
C GLN A 441 -3.83 -29.43 4.71
N ILE A 442 -3.90 -28.68 5.82
CA ILE A 442 -4.73 -27.47 5.91
C ILE A 442 -4.30 -26.46 4.84
N VAL A 443 -3.00 -26.20 4.70
CA VAL A 443 -2.49 -25.27 3.67
C VAL A 443 -2.70 -25.85 2.28
N GLU A 444 -2.43 -27.15 2.08
CA GLU A 444 -2.66 -27.83 0.80
C GLU A 444 -4.09 -27.65 0.29
N LYS A 445 -5.06 -27.66 1.20
CA LYS A 445 -6.47 -27.43 0.86
C LYS A 445 -6.77 -25.94 0.69
N ALA A 446 -6.20 -25.09 1.54
CA ALA A 446 -6.45 -23.66 1.52
C ALA A 446 -5.97 -22.97 0.23
N ILE A 447 -4.88 -23.43 -0.37
CA ILE A 447 -4.37 -22.87 -1.64
C ILE A 447 -5.29 -23.10 -2.85
N GLU A 448 -6.34 -23.92 -2.69
CA GLU A 448 -7.41 -24.03 -3.70
C GLU A 448 -8.40 -22.85 -3.65
N ALA A 449 -8.47 -22.15 -2.53
CA ALA A 449 -9.50 -21.14 -2.32
C ALA A 449 -9.45 -19.97 -3.33
N PRO A 450 -8.31 -19.43 -3.75
CA PRO A 450 -8.27 -18.36 -4.75
C PRO A 450 -8.87 -18.78 -6.10
N ILE A 451 -8.39 -19.88 -6.69
CA ILE A 451 -8.92 -20.37 -7.99
C ILE A 451 -10.40 -20.75 -7.88
N ARG A 452 -10.81 -21.37 -6.77
CA ARG A 452 -12.21 -21.73 -6.49
C ARG A 452 -13.08 -20.48 -6.49
N THR A 453 -12.70 -19.45 -5.73
CA THR A 453 -13.42 -18.18 -5.66
C THR A 453 -13.52 -17.47 -7.01
N ILE A 454 -12.44 -17.45 -7.80
CA ILE A 454 -12.44 -16.86 -9.15
C ILE A 454 -13.47 -17.57 -10.05
N VAL A 455 -13.51 -18.90 -10.00
CA VAL A 455 -14.44 -19.72 -10.81
C VAL A 455 -15.88 -19.54 -10.33
N GLU A 456 -16.13 -19.56 -9.02
CA GLU A 456 -17.46 -19.35 -8.43
C GLU A 456 -18.01 -17.95 -8.75
N ASN A 457 -17.18 -16.90 -8.66
CA ASN A 457 -17.56 -15.54 -9.07
C ASN A 457 -17.89 -15.45 -10.57
N ALA A 458 -17.31 -16.33 -11.37
CA ALA A 458 -17.64 -16.45 -12.80
C ALA A 458 -18.89 -17.30 -13.08
N GLY A 459 -19.50 -17.91 -12.06
CA GLY A 459 -20.68 -18.76 -12.18
C GLY A 459 -20.36 -20.23 -12.50
N GLY A 460 -19.09 -20.62 -12.40
CA GLY A 460 -18.63 -21.99 -12.66
C GLY A 460 -18.50 -22.83 -11.37
N GLU A 461 -18.17 -24.13 -11.55
CA GLU A 461 -17.97 -25.08 -10.44
C GLU A 461 -16.45 -25.23 -10.16
N GLY A 462 -16.01 -24.65 -9.04
CA GLY A 462 -14.59 -24.59 -8.65
C GLY A 462 -13.93 -25.96 -8.53
N SER A 463 -14.63 -26.97 -8.00
CA SER A 463 -14.10 -28.32 -7.80
C SER A 463 -13.75 -29.01 -9.12
N ILE A 464 -14.59 -28.85 -10.14
CA ILE A 464 -14.37 -29.43 -11.48
C ILE A 464 -13.15 -28.76 -12.14
N VAL A 465 -13.05 -27.43 -12.04
CA VAL A 465 -11.94 -26.69 -12.63
C VAL A 465 -10.63 -27.08 -11.97
N ILE A 466 -10.58 -27.15 -10.62
CA ILE A 466 -9.38 -27.54 -9.87
C ILE A 466 -8.91 -28.94 -10.27
N ALA A 467 -9.82 -29.92 -10.31
CA ALA A 467 -9.47 -31.27 -10.73
C ALA A 467 -8.85 -31.29 -12.13
N LYS A 468 -9.46 -30.59 -13.09
CA LYS A 468 -8.95 -30.53 -14.47
C LYS A 468 -7.63 -29.76 -14.58
N VAL A 469 -7.41 -28.74 -13.78
CA VAL A 469 -6.12 -28.03 -13.72
C VAL A 469 -5.04 -28.95 -13.15
N LEU A 470 -5.33 -29.72 -12.10
CA LEU A 470 -4.39 -30.69 -11.52
C LEU A 470 -3.99 -31.80 -12.50
N ASP A 471 -4.94 -32.29 -13.28
CA ASP A 471 -4.68 -33.30 -14.33
C ASP A 471 -3.92 -32.76 -15.54
N SER A 472 -3.90 -31.44 -15.72
CA SER A 472 -3.21 -30.77 -16.83
C SER A 472 -1.73 -30.57 -16.50
N LYS A 473 -0.90 -30.44 -17.56
CA LYS A 473 0.56 -30.20 -17.42
C LYS A 473 0.91 -28.72 -17.40
N ASP A 474 2.07 -28.44 -16.86
CA ASP A 474 2.73 -27.12 -16.89
C ASP A 474 1.86 -25.98 -16.33
N ASN A 475 1.74 -24.89 -17.09
CA ASN A 475 1.02 -23.68 -16.69
C ASN A 475 -0.43 -23.64 -17.20
N VAL A 476 -1.01 -24.78 -17.56
CA VAL A 476 -2.41 -24.82 -17.97
C VAL A 476 -3.32 -24.50 -16.78
N GLY A 477 -4.19 -23.53 -16.98
CA GLY A 477 -5.17 -23.06 -16.02
C GLY A 477 -6.49 -22.71 -16.70
N TYR A 478 -7.40 -22.08 -15.95
CA TYR A 478 -8.73 -21.71 -16.43
C TYR A 478 -8.84 -20.19 -16.58
N ASP A 479 -9.05 -19.72 -17.82
CA ASP A 479 -9.42 -18.34 -18.11
C ASP A 479 -10.91 -18.16 -17.78
N ALA A 480 -11.18 -17.62 -16.59
CA ALA A 480 -12.54 -17.40 -16.10
C ALA A 480 -13.31 -16.32 -16.88
N LYS A 481 -12.61 -15.44 -17.63
CA LYS A 481 -13.24 -14.44 -18.51
C LYS A 481 -13.83 -15.09 -19.76
N LYS A 482 -13.07 -16.00 -20.39
CA LYS A 482 -13.44 -16.70 -21.64
C LYS A 482 -14.03 -18.09 -21.40
N GLU A 483 -13.96 -18.60 -20.18
CA GLU A 483 -14.44 -19.93 -19.77
C GLU A 483 -13.73 -21.08 -20.52
N VAL A 484 -12.43 -20.95 -20.76
CA VAL A 484 -11.61 -21.93 -21.48
C VAL A 484 -10.33 -22.28 -20.71
N TYR A 485 -9.79 -23.47 -20.96
CA TYR A 485 -8.49 -23.89 -20.42
C TYR A 485 -7.37 -23.48 -21.37
N VAL A 486 -6.38 -22.77 -20.85
CA VAL A 486 -5.27 -22.21 -21.62
C VAL A 486 -3.95 -22.32 -20.85
N ASP A 487 -2.82 -22.23 -21.55
CA ASP A 487 -1.53 -21.94 -20.91
C ASP A 487 -1.56 -20.50 -20.42
N MET A 488 -1.61 -20.31 -19.08
CA MET A 488 -1.79 -19.02 -18.45
C MET A 488 -0.68 -18.03 -18.82
N LEU A 489 0.59 -18.49 -18.87
CA LEU A 489 1.71 -17.64 -19.24
C LEU A 489 1.65 -17.17 -20.69
N LYS A 490 1.25 -18.05 -21.62
CA LYS A 490 1.09 -17.68 -23.03
C LYS A 490 -0.13 -16.82 -23.29
N ALA A 491 -1.19 -17.03 -22.51
CA ALA A 491 -2.41 -16.23 -22.58
C ALA A 491 -2.27 -14.84 -21.94
N GLY A 492 -1.13 -14.56 -21.27
CA GLY A 492 -0.90 -13.31 -20.56
C GLY A 492 -1.64 -13.21 -19.24
N ILE A 493 -2.20 -14.31 -18.72
CA ILE A 493 -2.86 -14.35 -17.40
C ILE A 493 -1.80 -14.71 -16.36
N ILE A 494 -1.20 -13.68 -15.79
CA ILE A 494 0.01 -13.77 -14.97
C ILE A 494 -0.15 -12.95 -13.69
N ASP A 495 0.40 -13.46 -12.59
CA ASP A 495 0.43 -12.77 -11.32
C ASP A 495 1.88 -12.43 -10.93
N PRO A 496 2.14 -11.29 -10.26
CA PRO A 496 3.43 -11.04 -9.64
C PRO A 496 3.73 -12.08 -8.57
N LYS A 497 4.92 -12.69 -8.61
CA LYS A 497 5.32 -13.67 -7.58
C LYS A 497 5.27 -13.06 -6.18
N LYS A 498 5.76 -11.83 -6.02
CA LYS A 498 5.77 -11.09 -4.73
C LYS A 498 4.38 -10.99 -4.14
N VAL A 499 3.38 -10.63 -4.94
CA VAL A 499 1.96 -10.53 -4.53
C VAL A 499 1.44 -11.88 -4.03
N THR A 500 1.63 -12.95 -4.82
CA THR A 500 1.16 -14.30 -4.46
C THR A 500 1.83 -14.83 -3.19
N ARG A 501 3.14 -14.60 -3.03
CA ARG A 501 3.93 -15.01 -1.87
C ARG A 501 3.49 -14.27 -0.60
N ILE A 502 3.44 -12.95 -0.64
CA ILE A 502 3.08 -12.10 0.52
C ILE A 502 1.64 -12.37 0.95
N ALA A 503 0.71 -12.56 0.00
CA ALA A 503 -0.67 -12.92 0.31
C ALA A 503 -0.75 -14.22 1.13
N LEU A 504 0.01 -15.24 0.76
CA LEU A 504 0.04 -16.52 1.49
C LEU A 504 0.73 -16.38 2.87
N GLU A 505 1.88 -15.70 2.94
CA GLU A 505 2.64 -15.50 4.18
C GLU A 505 1.83 -14.74 5.23
N ASN A 506 1.18 -13.62 4.85
CA ASN A 506 0.34 -12.85 5.76
C ASN A 506 -0.91 -13.60 6.18
N ALA A 507 -1.56 -14.30 5.25
CA ALA A 507 -2.73 -15.14 5.54
C ALA A 507 -2.40 -16.24 6.57
N ALA A 508 -1.30 -16.95 6.36
CA ALA A 508 -0.87 -18.03 7.25
C ALA A 508 -0.44 -17.52 8.63
N SER A 509 0.24 -16.38 8.68
CA SER A 509 0.67 -15.75 9.94
C SER A 509 -0.52 -15.44 10.84
N VAL A 510 -1.52 -14.73 10.32
CA VAL A 510 -2.71 -14.36 11.12
C VAL A 510 -3.60 -15.56 11.40
N ALA A 511 -3.78 -16.46 10.42
CA ALA A 511 -4.53 -17.70 10.66
C ALA A 511 -3.88 -18.55 11.75
N GLY A 512 -2.55 -18.66 11.77
CA GLY A 512 -1.81 -19.36 12.82
C GLY A 512 -2.04 -18.76 14.21
N MET A 513 -2.15 -17.44 14.34
CA MET A 513 -2.49 -16.79 15.61
C MET A 513 -3.91 -17.12 16.05
N ILE A 514 -4.88 -17.05 15.13
CA ILE A 514 -6.28 -17.42 15.45
C ILE A 514 -6.38 -18.88 15.90
N LEU A 515 -5.70 -19.80 15.22
CA LEU A 515 -5.73 -21.23 15.55
C LEU A 515 -5.13 -21.54 16.93
N THR A 516 -4.12 -20.79 17.35
CA THR A 516 -3.45 -20.95 18.66
C THR A 516 -4.10 -20.14 19.78
N THR A 517 -5.16 -19.37 19.48
CA THR A 517 -5.90 -18.60 20.48
C THR A 517 -6.79 -19.51 21.32
N GLU A 518 -6.68 -19.39 22.66
CA GLU A 518 -7.49 -20.11 23.63
C GLU A 518 -8.48 -19.20 24.35
N CYS A 519 -8.13 -17.92 24.50
CA CYS A 519 -8.90 -16.95 25.24
C CYS A 519 -8.97 -15.62 24.49
N ALA A 520 -10.14 -15.01 24.49
CA ALA A 520 -10.37 -13.64 24.00
C ALA A 520 -10.83 -12.75 25.18
N VAL A 521 -10.19 -11.60 25.34
CA VAL A 521 -10.52 -10.60 26.36
C VAL A 521 -11.08 -9.38 25.66
N ILE A 522 -12.36 -9.11 25.83
CA ILE A 522 -13.10 -8.06 25.14
C ILE A 522 -13.58 -6.97 26.10
N ASP A 523 -13.74 -5.76 25.61
CA ASP A 523 -14.31 -4.67 26.38
C ASP A 523 -15.84 -4.81 26.47
N ILE A 524 -16.40 -4.60 27.67
CA ILE A 524 -17.86 -4.53 27.82
C ILE A 524 -18.25 -3.09 27.45
N LYS A 525 -19.08 -2.93 26.41
CA LYS A 525 -19.68 -1.62 26.08
C LYS A 525 -20.58 -1.22 27.24
N GLU A 526 -20.30 -0.08 27.84
CA GLU A 526 -21.24 0.55 28.77
C GLU A 526 -22.43 1.04 27.94
N ASP A 527 -23.62 0.58 28.29
CA ASP A 527 -24.85 1.19 27.77
C ASP A 527 -24.79 2.69 28.05
N ASN A 528 -24.92 3.52 27.04
CA ASN A 528 -24.91 4.97 27.18
C ASN A 528 -25.86 5.35 28.31
N PRO A 529 -25.41 6.11 29.34
CA PRO A 529 -26.32 6.58 30.37
C PRO A 529 -27.44 7.38 29.70
N ALA A 530 -28.67 7.05 30.04
CA ALA A 530 -29.85 7.74 29.53
C ALA A 530 -29.66 9.26 29.60
N PRO A 531 -30.09 10.02 28.59
CA PRO A 531 -29.93 11.47 28.59
C PRO A 531 -30.52 12.04 29.88
N MET A 532 -29.71 12.82 30.61
CA MET A 532 -30.18 13.50 31.81
C MET A 532 -31.47 14.27 31.49
N PRO A 533 -32.54 14.12 32.29
CA PRO A 533 -33.74 14.90 32.07
C PRO A 533 -33.37 16.39 32.11
N PRO A 534 -33.99 17.24 31.29
CA PRO A 534 -33.71 18.65 31.26
C PRO A 534 -33.99 19.23 32.67
N MET A 535 -32.98 19.85 33.28
CA MET A 535 -33.15 20.58 34.51
C MET A 535 -34.23 21.65 34.29
N GLY A 536 -35.37 21.44 34.94
CA GLY A 536 -36.50 22.34 34.90
C GLY A 536 -36.05 23.73 35.34
N GLY A 537 -36.24 24.70 34.47
CA GLY A 537 -36.01 26.13 34.78
C GLY A 537 -36.88 26.54 35.95
N GLY A 538 -36.23 26.76 37.10
CA GLY A 538 -36.86 27.43 38.26
C GLY A 538 -37.28 28.83 37.89
N GLY A 539 -38.59 29.07 37.80
CA GLY A 539 -39.16 30.40 37.63
C GLY A 539 -38.81 31.30 38.81
N MET A 540 -38.27 32.47 38.54
CA MET A 540 -38.19 33.55 39.51
C MET A 540 -39.57 33.98 39.96
N PRO A 541 -39.85 34.14 41.27
CA PRO A 541 -41.03 34.83 41.73
C PRO A 541 -40.80 36.35 41.55
N GLY A 542 -41.74 37.01 40.89
CA GLY A 542 -41.76 38.46 40.75
C GLY A 542 -41.84 39.16 42.12
N MET A 543 -41.09 40.24 42.24
CA MET A 543 -41.30 41.29 43.25
C MET A 543 -41.97 42.48 42.57
N MET A 544 -43.05 42.89 43.23
CA MET A 544 -43.69 44.20 43.03
C MET A 544 -42.71 45.35 43.33
#